data_92ffe91e91a751453af1c74c30cf68f8
#
_entry.id   92ffe91e91a751453af1c74c30cf68f8
#
_cell.length_a   1.000
_cell.length_b   1.000
_cell.length_c   1.000
_cell.angle_alpha   90.00
_cell.angle_beta   90.00
_cell.angle_gamma   90.00
#
_symmetry.space_group_name_H-M   'P 1'
#
loop_
_entity.id
_entity.type
_entity.pdbx_description
1 polymer ?
#
loop_
_entity_poly.entity_id
_entity_poly.type
_entity_poly.pdbx_seq_one_letter_code
_entity_poly.pdbx_strand_id
1 'polypeptide(L)'
;MKSRMVLLAVACFTFVLLAAQQPGPPPSRRNEVVDVMHGVSIHDPYRWLEDQNSPETRAWINAQNTYSRSILSKLAGREEISRRLGELMKVDDIQTPIERDGRYFFRRRRADQDLFVIYMRQGAGGKDEILVDPHPMSADHSTNANILGVSPDGSILAYGIRRGGADETEVHFLDVNTRKPLPDVLPTARYFGISFLPDKTGLYYSTMTEKAPHVRFHKVGTAVAQDTEIFGKNYGPSNIILSQVTEDGRYLLIHVLYGAAADKTEVFCQDLSEKGPIRPIIQGIDARSFAAAGGDHLYVWTNWKAVNGRVLDIDLKHPAQERWREVVPQAADVIDDFDADGGKLLVKYLHNVSSRIRIFQPDGKLAGEITFPTLGTVSRISGHWRGKEVFFDFSSFHVPPTIFRYDLTASSKSQWARVNVPLDSGNFDLQQVWYRSKDGARVPMFLLSRKGLKLNGSNP
;
A
#
# COMPACT_ATOMS: atom_id res chain seq x y z
N MET A 1 44.85 -17.62 90.83
CA MET A 1 45.34 -16.86 89.65
C MET A 1 44.26 -16.90 88.63
N LYS A 2 43.76 -15.76 88.18
CA LYS A 2 42.46 -15.55 87.51
C LYS A 2 42.62 -15.75 86.01
N SER A 3 41.89 -16.72 85.38
CA SER A 3 41.80 -16.89 83.96
C SER A 3 40.62 -16.06 83.42
N ARG A 4 40.90 -15.11 82.51
CA ARG A 4 39.89 -14.33 81.82
C ARG A 4 39.50 -15.03 80.54
N MET A 5 38.24 -15.45 80.41
CA MET A 5 37.63 -15.96 79.21
C MET A 5 37.14 -14.79 78.38
N VAL A 6 37.67 -14.66 77.16
CA VAL A 6 37.24 -13.68 76.17
C VAL A 6 36.21 -14.36 75.29
N LEU A 7 34.92 -13.93 75.34
CA LEU A 7 33.88 -14.35 74.43
C LEU A 7 34.00 -13.49 73.14
N LEU A 8 34.29 -14.15 72.04
CA LEU A 8 34.22 -13.58 70.70
C LEU A 8 32.78 -13.76 70.18
N ALA A 9 32.01 -12.68 70.16
CA ALA A 9 30.72 -12.70 69.49
C ALA A 9 30.91 -12.45 67.95
N VAL A 10 30.68 -13.53 67.18
CA VAL A 10 30.63 -13.45 65.71
C VAL A 10 29.23 -12.97 65.28
N ALA A 11 29.09 -11.71 64.95
CA ALA A 11 27.88 -11.17 64.37
C ALA A 11 27.85 -11.57 62.90
N CYS A 12 27.08 -12.60 62.53
CA CYS A 12 26.73 -12.93 61.15
C CYS A 12 25.77 -11.85 60.62
N PHE A 13 26.29 -10.86 59.87
CA PHE A 13 25.48 -9.98 59.08
C PHE A 13 25.00 -10.73 57.81
N THR A 14 23.85 -11.32 57.87
CA THR A 14 23.14 -11.82 56.69
C THR A 14 22.61 -10.60 55.93
N PHE A 15 23.38 -10.18 54.88
CA PHE A 15 22.88 -9.30 53.86
C PHE A 15 21.81 -10.04 53.06
N VAL A 16 20.54 -9.91 53.42
CA VAL A 16 19.45 -10.27 52.53
C VAL A 16 19.44 -9.22 51.40
N LEU A 17 20.03 -9.61 50.29
CA LEU A 17 19.81 -8.94 49.03
C LEU A 17 18.29 -9.04 48.70
N LEU A 18 17.51 -8.07 49.14
CA LEU A 18 16.20 -7.82 48.55
C LEU A 18 16.50 -7.44 47.06
N ALA A 19 16.52 -8.41 46.18
CA ALA A 19 16.32 -8.17 44.78
C ALA A 19 14.95 -7.46 44.70
N ALA A 20 14.94 -6.15 44.51
CA ALA A 20 13.72 -5.40 44.27
C ALA A 20 13.09 -6.05 43.04
N GLN A 21 12.10 -6.89 43.23
CA GLN A 21 11.28 -7.42 42.16
C GLN A 21 10.78 -6.20 41.40
N GLN A 22 11.15 -6.06 40.14
CA GLN A 22 10.57 -5.01 39.33
C GLN A 22 9.04 -5.16 39.39
N PRO A 23 8.30 -4.09 39.66
CA PRO A 23 6.85 -4.18 39.72
C PRO A 23 6.37 -4.80 38.40
N GLY A 24 5.50 -5.80 38.49
CA GLY A 24 4.91 -6.43 37.32
C GLY A 24 4.09 -5.43 36.50
N PRO A 25 3.63 -5.82 35.31
CA PRO A 25 2.78 -4.98 34.50
C PRO A 25 1.51 -4.59 35.29
N PRO A 26 0.96 -3.39 35.08
CA PRO A 26 -0.30 -2.99 35.70
C PRO A 26 -1.40 -4.02 35.45
N PRO A 27 -2.22 -4.35 36.44
CA PRO A 27 -3.26 -5.37 36.29
C PRO A 27 -4.30 -4.91 35.26
N SER A 28 -4.83 -5.87 34.49
CA SER A 28 -5.95 -5.66 33.60
C SER A 28 -7.23 -6.18 34.27
N ARG A 29 -8.26 -5.35 34.34
CA ARG A 29 -9.56 -5.78 34.83
C ARG A 29 -10.12 -6.90 33.97
N ARG A 30 -10.67 -7.92 34.58
CA ARG A 30 -11.37 -9.00 33.90
C ARG A 30 -12.87 -8.78 34.02
N ASN A 31 -13.60 -8.81 32.92
CA ASN A 31 -15.03 -8.74 32.85
C ASN A 31 -15.54 -9.80 31.88
N GLU A 32 -16.20 -10.83 32.42
CA GLU A 32 -16.63 -11.95 31.56
C GLU A 32 -17.71 -11.51 30.58
N VAL A 33 -17.36 -11.54 29.31
CA VAL A 33 -18.28 -11.44 28.17
C VAL A 33 -18.18 -12.75 27.41
N VAL A 34 -19.31 -13.31 27.03
CA VAL A 34 -19.33 -14.60 26.32
C VAL A 34 -20.11 -14.41 25.02
N ASP A 35 -19.45 -14.68 23.89
CA ASP A 35 -20.10 -14.82 22.60
C ASP A 35 -20.30 -16.30 22.24
N VAL A 36 -21.39 -16.61 21.56
CA VAL A 36 -21.61 -17.97 21.04
C VAL A 36 -21.48 -17.91 19.52
N MET A 37 -20.42 -18.53 18.98
CA MET A 37 -20.17 -18.61 17.55
C MET A 37 -20.20 -20.09 17.11
N HIS A 38 -21.06 -20.41 16.16
CA HIS A 38 -21.25 -21.78 15.65
C HIS A 38 -21.50 -22.82 16.77
N GLY A 39 -22.22 -22.44 17.85
CA GLY A 39 -22.48 -23.30 19.00
C GLY A 39 -21.33 -23.43 20.00
N VAL A 40 -20.23 -22.72 19.81
CA VAL A 40 -19.06 -22.69 20.72
C VAL A 40 -19.09 -21.40 21.52
N SER A 41 -18.99 -21.51 22.86
CA SER A 41 -18.88 -20.36 23.75
C SER A 41 -17.45 -19.83 23.74
N ILE A 42 -17.30 -18.57 23.39
CA ILE A 42 -16.02 -17.84 23.37
C ILE A 42 -16.02 -16.81 24.49
N HIS A 43 -15.12 -16.98 25.46
CA HIS A 43 -14.97 -16.08 26.60
C HIS A 43 -13.98 -14.96 26.26
N ASP A 44 -14.41 -13.70 26.41
CA ASP A 44 -13.57 -12.51 26.21
C ASP A 44 -13.61 -11.63 27.48
N PRO A 45 -12.67 -11.86 28.41
CA PRO A 45 -12.62 -11.10 29.65
C PRO A 45 -12.10 -9.66 29.47
N TYR A 46 -11.67 -9.28 28.27
CA TYR A 46 -11.04 -7.99 27.97
C TYR A 46 -11.81 -7.17 26.92
N ARG A 47 -13.04 -7.51 26.61
CA ARG A 47 -13.91 -6.81 25.65
C ARG A 47 -13.99 -5.30 25.90
N TRP A 48 -13.91 -4.88 27.17
CA TRP A 48 -13.94 -3.47 27.54
C TRP A 48 -12.79 -2.64 26.93
N LEU A 49 -11.67 -3.27 26.51
CA LEU A 49 -10.56 -2.61 25.83
C LEU A 49 -10.89 -2.19 24.39
N GLU A 50 -11.94 -2.72 23.78
CA GLU A 50 -12.36 -2.35 22.43
C GLU A 50 -12.88 -0.90 22.35
N ASP A 51 -13.46 -0.39 23.42
CA ASP A 51 -13.81 1.03 23.52
C ASP A 51 -12.56 1.86 23.83
N GLN A 52 -11.82 2.20 22.77
CA GLN A 52 -10.58 2.97 22.90
C GLN A 52 -10.78 4.41 23.40
N ASN A 53 -11.99 4.94 23.37
CA ASN A 53 -12.32 6.30 23.80
C ASN A 53 -12.76 6.37 25.25
N SER A 54 -13.07 5.23 25.87
CA SER A 54 -13.46 5.22 27.28
C SER A 54 -12.32 5.72 28.19
N PRO A 55 -12.61 6.51 29.24
CA PRO A 55 -11.59 6.96 30.18
C PRO A 55 -10.82 5.80 30.83
N GLU A 56 -11.48 4.67 31.09
CA GLU A 56 -10.87 3.49 31.69
C GLU A 56 -9.82 2.86 30.77
N THR A 57 -10.16 2.66 29.50
CA THR A 57 -9.22 2.13 28.49
C THR A 57 -8.05 3.07 28.29
N ARG A 58 -8.29 4.39 28.22
CA ARG A 58 -7.21 5.39 28.15
C ARG A 58 -6.28 5.35 29.36
N ALA A 59 -6.82 5.24 30.54
CA ALA A 59 -6.02 5.13 31.79
C ALA A 59 -5.18 3.85 31.77
N TRP A 60 -5.76 2.72 31.38
CA TRP A 60 -5.05 1.45 31.26
C TRP A 60 -3.91 1.53 30.23
N ILE A 61 -4.16 2.07 29.03
CA ILE A 61 -3.13 2.27 27.99
C ILE A 61 -1.97 3.12 28.54
N ASN A 62 -2.27 4.21 29.24
CA ASN A 62 -1.25 5.10 29.79
C ASN A 62 -0.41 4.39 30.87
N ALA A 63 -1.05 3.61 31.73
CA ALA A 63 -0.35 2.82 32.75
C ALA A 63 0.57 1.76 32.15
N GLN A 64 0.08 1.00 31.15
CA GLN A 64 0.88 0.00 30.44
C GLN A 64 2.06 0.64 29.69
N ASN A 65 1.85 1.77 29.03
CA ASN A 65 2.90 2.51 28.36
C ASN A 65 3.98 3.02 29.32
N THR A 66 3.56 3.52 30.49
CA THR A 66 4.49 3.99 31.54
C THR A 66 5.34 2.83 32.05
N TYR A 67 4.72 1.69 32.34
CA TYR A 67 5.43 0.48 32.76
C TYR A 67 6.42 0.01 31.69
N SER A 68 5.96 -0.17 30.45
CA SER A 68 6.80 -0.63 29.34
C SER A 68 8.00 0.31 29.12
N ARG A 69 7.78 1.62 29.12
CA ARG A 69 8.87 2.61 28.99
C ARG A 69 9.87 2.52 30.16
N SER A 70 9.41 2.28 31.38
CA SER A 70 10.27 2.16 32.56
C SER A 70 11.27 0.99 32.45
N ILE A 71 10.91 -0.05 31.71
CA ILE A 71 11.76 -1.21 31.45
C ILE A 71 12.60 -0.99 30.20
N LEU A 72 11.95 -0.68 29.07
CA LEU A 72 12.61 -0.58 27.77
C LEU A 72 13.67 0.52 27.74
N SER A 73 13.47 1.64 28.44
CA SER A 73 14.43 2.75 28.51
C SER A 73 15.76 2.35 29.20
N LYS A 74 15.75 1.31 30.01
CA LYS A 74 16.94 0.84 30.77
C LYS A 74 17.71 -0.27 30.05
N LEU A 75 17.23 -0.75 28.90
CA LEU A 75 17.90 -1.82 28.16
C LEU A 75 19.23 -1.32 27.59
N ALA A 76 20.28 -2.09 27.84
CA ALA A 76 21.61 -1.82 27.27
C ALA A 76 21.55 -1.81 25.73
N GLY A 77 22.24 -0.88 25.11
CA GLY A 77 22.30 -0.72 23.64
C GLY A 77 21.08 -0.03 23.01
N ARG A 78 20.00 0.24 23.75
CA ARG A 78 18.79 0.86 23.20
C ARG A 78 19.09 2.24 22.58
N GLU A 79 19.84 3.08 23.30
CA GLU A 79 20.17 4.44 22.82
C GLU A 79 21.04 4.38 21.55
N GLU A 80 22.01 3.48 21.53
CA GLU A 80 22.89 3.28 20.36
C GLU A 80 22.09 2.80 19.14
N ILE A 81 21.21 1.80 19.31
CA ILE A 81 20.33 1.31 18.26
C ILE A 81 19.40 2.44 17.79
N SER A 82 18.78 3.17 18.70
CA SER A 82 17.89 4.29 18.38
C SER A 82 18.61 5.37 17.58
N ARG A 83 19.81 5.76 18.01
CA ARG A 83 20.66 6.73 17.28
C ARG A 83 20.99 6.21 15.89
N ARG A 84 21.42 4.95 15.79
CA ARG A 84 21.81 4.37 14.49
C ARG A 84 20.63 4.24 13.55
N LEU A 85 19.47 3.82 14.04
CA LEU A 85 18.23 3.80 13.25
C LEU A 85 17.85 5.20 12.79
N GLY A 86 17.92 6.20 13.68
CA GLY A 86 17.67 7.59 13.33
C GLY A 86 18.57 8.09 12.20
N GLU A 87 19.88 7.77 12.24
CA GLU A 87 20.81 8.11 11.16
C GLU A 87 20.43 7.44 9.83
N LEU A 88 20.08 6.16 9.86
CA LEU A 88 19.72 5.39 8.67
C LEU A 88 18.37 5.84 8.08
N MET A 89 17.43 6.31 8.91
CA MET A 89 16.12 6.78 8.48
C MET A 89 16.10 8.24 8.01
N LYS A 90 17.13 9.03 8.33
CA LYS A 90 17.31 10.41 7.86
C LYS A 90 17.79 10.45 6.41
N VAL A 91 16.97 9.94 5.53
CA VAL A 91 17.19 9.93 4.08
C VAL A 91 16.01 10.55 3.36
N ASP A 92 16.27 11.19 2.23
CA ASP A 92 15.22 11.63 1.32
C ASP A 92 14.49 10.39 0.79
N ASP A 93 13.18 10.39 0.92
CA ASP A 93 12.30 9.34 0.41
C ASP A 93 11.30 9.95 -0.57
N ILE A 94 11.11 9.29 -1.71
CA ILE A 94 10.23 9.75 -2.79
C ILE A 94 9.43 8.58 -3.34
N GLN A 95 8.16 8.82 -3.61
CA GLN A 95 7.26 7.80 -4.14
C GLN A 95 7.07 7.93 -5.64
N THR A 96 6.68 6.83 -6.27
CA THR A 96 6.36 6.74 -7.70
C THR A 96 5.33 7.81 -8.07
N PRO A 97 5.60 8.64 -9.09
CA PRO A 97 4.70 9.72 -9.48
C PRO A 97 3.46 9.21 -10.21
N ILE A 98 2.41 10.02 -10.15
CA ILE A 98 1.24 9.95 -11.03
C ILE A 98 1.44 11.05 -12.09
N GLU A 99 1.53 10.66 -13.35
CA GLU A 99 1.62 11.60 -14.47
C GLU A 99 0.21 11.95 -14.98
N ARG A 100 -0.03 13.24 -15.20
CA ARG A 100 -1.26 13.77 -15.86
C ARG A 100 -0.90 15.03 -16.66
N ASP A 101 -1.01 14.94 -17.97
CA ASP A 101 -0.80 16.06 -18.90
C ASP A 101 0.55 16.78 -18.69
N GLY A 102 1.63 16.00 -18.56
CA GLY A 102 2.99 16.52 -18.34
C GLY A 102 3.25 17.05 -16.93
N ARG A 103 2.34 16.80 -15.99
CA ARG A 103 2.50 17.09 -14.56
C ARG A 103 2.70 15.81 -13.79
N TYR A 104 3.70 15.80 -12.90
CA TYR A 104 4.07 14.66 -12.10
C TYR A 104 3.71 14.93 -10.64
N PHE A 105 2.77 14.19 -10.09
CA PHE A 105 2.30 14.30 -8.70
C PHE A 105 2.91 13.18 -7.88
N PHE A 106 3.60 13.52 -6.81
CA PHE A 106 4.27 12.53 -5.96
C PHE A 106 4.37 13.01 -4.51
N ARG A 107 4.64 12.08 -3.63
CA ARG A 107 4.97 12.39 -2.24
C ARG A 107 6.47 12.26 -2.05
N ARG A 108 7.04 13.21 -1.31
CA ARG A 108 8.44 13.20 -0.92
C ARG A 108 8.57 13.61 0.54
N ARG A 109 9.45 12.92 1.27
CA ARG A 109 9.91 13.29 2.59
C ARG A 109 11.41 13.56 2.51
N ARG A 110 11.84 14.74 2.92
CA ARG A 110 13.26 15.07 3.01
C ARG A 110 13.86 14.45 4.28
N ALA A 111 15.17 14.34 4.32
CA ALA A 111 15.91 13.76 5.45
C ALA A 111 15.67 14.50 6.79
N ASP A 112 15.31 15.77 6.73
CA ASP A 112 15.00 16.64 7.87
C ASP A 112 13.50 16.74 8.19
N GLN A 113 12.66 15.96 7.52
CA GLN A 113 11.21 15.95 7.66
C GLN A 113 10.70 14.63 8.25
N ASP A 114 9.64 14.71 9.07
CA ASP A 114 8.97 13.53 9.65
C ASP A 114 7.85 13.01 8.74
N LEU A 115 7.22 13.90 7.95
CA LEU A 115 6.04 13.61 7.16
C LEU A 115 6.33 13.74 5.66
N PHE A 116 5.60 12.95 4.87
CA PHE A 116 5.58 13.11 3.43
C PHE A 116 4.77 14.34 3.03
N VAL A 117 5.35 15.17 2.19
CA VAL A 117 4.74 16.34 1.57
C VAL A 117 4.31 15.98 0.15
N ILE A 118 3.17 16.48 -0.30
CA ILE A 118 2.69 16.28 -1.68
C ILE A 118 3.28 17.37 -2.56
N TYR A 119 3.96 16.94 -3.62
CA TYR A 119 4.60 17.79 -4.61
C TYR A 119 3.96 17.59 -5.98
N MET A 120 4.16 18.60 -6.82
CA MET A 120 3.97 18.53 -8.27
C MET A 120 5.23 19.02 -8.97
N ARG A 121 5.52 18.45 -10.13
CA ARG A 121 6.59 18.89 -11.04
C ARG A 121 6.00 19.07 -12.43
N GLN A 122 6.22 20.23 -13.04
CA GLN A 122 5.80 20.51 -14.43
C GLN A 122 6.90 20.06 -15.38
N GLY A 123 6.63 19.06 -16.23
CA GLY A 123 7.62 18.43 -17.09
C GLY A 123 8.66 17.63 -16.33
N ALA A 124 9.34 16.69 -16.99
CA ALA A 124 10.31 15.77 -16.36
C ALA A 124 11.52 16.51 -15.72
N GLY A 125 11.93 17.64 -16.27
CA GLY A 125 13.04 18.47 -15.78
C GLY A 125 12.62 19.67 -14.94
N GLY A 126 11.34 19.79 -14.59
CA GLY A 126 10.80 20.91 -13.81
C GLY A 126 11.26 20.92 -12.35
N LYS A 127 10.91 21.98 -11.64
CA LYS A 127 11.16 22.10 -10.19
C LYS A 127 10.03 21.43 -9.42
N ASP A 128 10.38 20.89 -8.25
CA ASP A 128 9.40 20.35 -7.30
C ASP A 128 8.69 21.52 -6.61
N GLU A 129 7.38 21.59 -6.74
CA GLU A 129 6.51 22.58 -6.11
C GLU A 129 5.63 21.91 -5.06
N ILE A 130 5.56 22.48 -3.86
CA ILE A 130 4.72 21.97 -2.78
C ILE A 130 3.26 22.24 -3.12
N LEU A 131 2.42 21.21 -3.04
CA LEU A 131 0.97 21.33 -3.11
C LEU A 131 0.31 21.26 -1.72
N VAL A 132 0.69 20.27 -0.92
CA VAL A 132 0.12 20.07 0.43
C VAL A 132 1.26 19.68 1.38
N ASP A 133 1.47 20.52 2.39
CA ASP A 133 2.40 20.26 3.49
C ASP A 133 1.60 19.92 4.75
N PRO A 134 1.67 18.69 5.29
CA PRO A 134 0.95 18.32 6.50
C PRO A 134 1.63 18.76 7.80
N HIS A 135 2.89 19.20 7.80
CA HIS A 135 3.63 19.56 9.03
C HIS A 135 2.91 20.61 9.90
N PRO A 136 2.32 21.69 9.34
CA PRO A 136 1.61 22.67 10.15
C PRO A 136 0.21 22.21 10.60
N MET A 137 -0.27 21.04 10.16
CA MET A 137 -1.64 20.58 10.46
C MET A 137 -1.79 20.00 11.87
N SER A 138 -0.70 19.55 12.49
CA SER A 138 -0.69 19.08 13.89
C SER A 138 0.68 19.29 14.52
N ALA A 139 0.71 19.74 15.77
CA ALA A 139 1.96 20.05 16.49
C ALA A 139 2.82 18.81 16.79
N ASP A 140 2.21 17.65 16.89
CA ASP A 140 2.85 16.35 17.14
C ASP A 140 3.16 15.57 15.88
N HIS A 141 2.94 16.15 14.69
CA HIS A 141 3.09 15.52 13.37
C HIS A 141 2.30 14.21 13.20
N SER A 142 1.18 14.06 13.94
CA SER A 142 0.30 12.89 13.84
C SER A 142 -0.66 12.95 12.64
N THR A 143 -0.72 14.08 11.94
CA THR A 143 -1.54 14.28 10.74
C THR A 143 -0.71 14.11 9.48
N ASN A 144 -1.19 13.30 8.53
CA ASN A 144 -0.52 13.11 7.25
C ASN A 144 -1.47 13.33 6.06
N ALA A 145 -0.88 13.58 4.88
CA ALA A 145 -1.59 13.80 3.63
C ALA A 145 -1.20 12.75 2.57
N ASN A 146 -2.20 12.25 1.83
CA ASN A 146 -2.02 11.26 0.78
C ASN A 146 -2.69 11.71 -0.52
N ILE A 147 -2.11 11.37 -1.67
CA ILE A 147 -2.76 11.54 -2.97
C ILE A 147 -3.82 10.45 -3.11
N LEU A 148 -5.06 10.82 -3.37
CA LEU A 148 -6.16 9.89 -3.61
C LEU A 148 -6.62 9.89 -5.07
N GLY A 149 -6.46 11.00 -5.78
CA GLY A 149 -6.77 11.12 -7.19
C GLY A 149 -6.27 12.42 -7.79
N VAL A 150 -6.09 12.42 -9.09
CA VAL A 150 -5.74 13.61 -9.87
C VAL A 150 -6.65 13.64 -11.09
N SER A 151 -7.21 14.79 -11.43
CA SER A 151 -8.02 14.94 -12.64
C SER A 151 -7.19 14.60 -13.90
N PRO A 152 -7.81 14.13 -14.99
CA PRO A 152 -7.08 13.74 -16.20
C PRO A 152 -6.17 14.82 -16.78
N ASP A 153 -6.56 16.09 -16.65
CA ASP A 153 -5.76 17.26 -17.07
C ASP A 153 -4.77 17.77 -16.01
N GLY A 154 -4.66 17.11 -14.88
CA GLY A 154 -3.77 17.50 -13.78
C GLY A 154 -4.16 18.81 -13.08
N SER A 155 -5.36 19.36 -13.29
CA SER A 155 -5.74 20.65 -12.71
C SER A 155 -6.37 20.57 -11.32
N ILE A 156 -6.88 19.40 -10.92
CA ILE A 156 -7.46 19.17 -9.59
C ILE A 156 -6.76 17.97 -8.92
N LEU A 157 -6.32 18.18 -7.68
CA LEU A 157 -5.79 17.15 -6.80
C LEU A 157 -6.82 16.82 -5.72
N ALA A 158 -7.23 15.55 -5.62
CA ALA A 158 -7.92 15.02 -4.46
C ALA A 158 -6.89 14.44 -3.49
N TYR A 159 -6.87 14.93 -2.26
CA TYR A 159 -5.95 14.46 -1.23
C TYR A 159 -6.67 14.14 0.06
N GLY A 160 -6.19 13.10 0.74
CA GLY A 160 -6.76 12.63 1.99
C GLY A 160 -5.94 13.10 3.19
N ILE A 161 -6.63 13.61 4.21
CA ILE A 161 -6.06 13.92 5.51
C ILE A 161 -6.38 12.81 6.49
N ARG A 162 -5.35 12.21 7.05
CA ARG A 162 -5.44 11.13 8.05
C ARG A 162 -4.85 11.61 9.36
N ARG A 163 -5.56 11.38 10.47
CA ARG A 163 -5.17 11.87 11.80
C ARG A 163 -4.90 10.72 12.75
N GLY A 164 -3.86 10.82 13.56
CA GLY A 164 -3.56 9.89 14.66
C GLY A 164 -3.36 8.44 14.24
N GLY A 165 -3.00 8.16 12.97
CA GLY A 165 -2.83 6.82 12.43
C GLY A 165 -4.13 6.07 12.12
N ALA A 166 -5.29 6.75 12.15
CA ALA A 166 -6.57 6.16 11.75
C ALA A 166 -6.54 5.67 10.29
N ASP A 167 -7.34 4.67 9.97
CA ASP A 167 -7.51 4.18 8.60
C ASP A 167 -8.44 5.08 7.78
N GLU A 168 -9.34 5.77 8.46
CA GLU A 168 -10.28 6.71 7.88
C GLU A 168 -9.58 8.00 7.47
N THR A 169 -10.04 8.55 6.36
CA THR A 169 -9.45 9.73 5.72
C THR A 169 -10.55 10.73 5.39
N GLU A 170 -10.33 12.00 5.67
CA GLU A 170 -11.13 13.10 5.17
C GLU A 170 -10.56 13.58 3.84
N VAL A 171 -11.39 13.75 2.82
CA VAL A 171 -10.91 14.09 1.47
C VAL A 171 -11.15 15.56 1.15
N HIS A 172 -10.09 16.21 0.73
CA HIS A 172 -10.06 17.61 0.31
C HIS A 172 -9.62 17.70 -1.16
N PHE A 173 -9.95 18.83 -1.79
CA PHE A 173 -9.59 19.11 -3.17
C PHE A 173 -8.80 20.41 -3.28
N LEU A 174 -7.79 20.40 -4.17
CA LEU A 174 -6.93 21.54 -4.44
C LEU A 174 -6.98 21.86 -5.94
N ASP A 175 -7.26 23.11 -6.30
CA ASP A 175 -6.98 23.62 -7.63
C ASP A 175 -5.46 23.78 -7.79
N VAL A 176 -4.89 22.96 -8.65
CA VAL A 176 -3.44 22.87 -8.84
C VAL A 176 -2.88 24.14 -9.51
N ASN A 177 -3.65 24.84 -10.33
CA ASN A 177 -3.19 26.03 -11.05
C ASN A 177 -3.15 27.24 -10.12
N THR A 178 -4.18 27.43 -9.29
CA THR A 178 -4.29 28.56 -8.38
C THR A 178 -3.70 28.31 -7.00
N ARG A 179 -3.38 27.05 -6.65
CA ARG A 179 -2.93 26.61 -5.33
C ARG A 179 -3.96 26.86 -4.23
N LYS A 180 -5.23 26.97 -4.57
CA LYS A 180 -6.30 27.23 -3.60
C LYS A 180 -7.11 25.98 -3.33
N PRO A 181 -7.51 25.73 -2.07
CA PRO A 181 -8.44 24.67 -1.78
C PRO A 181 -9.79 24.93 -2.46
N LEU A 182 -10.42 23.88 -2.95
CA LEU A 182 -11.81 23.90 -3.37
C LEU A 182 -12.72 23.71 -2.14
N PRO A 183 -13.96 24.20 -2.20
CA PRO A 183 -14.87 24.13 -1.04
C PRO A 183 -15.38 22.72 -0.73
N ASP A 184 -15.27 21.81 -1.67
CA ASP A 184 -15.77 20.45 -1.53
C ASP A 184 -14.92 19.66 -0.55
N VAL A 185 -15.58 18.92 0.36
CA VAL A 185 -14.93 18.01 1.32
C VAL A 185 -15.76 16.76 1.42
N LEU A 186 -15.17 15.60 1.11
CA LEU A 186 -15.84 14.32 1.35
C LEU A 186 -15.63 13.88 2.81
N PRO A 187 -16.64 13.26 3.44
CA PRO A 187 -16.61 12.93 4.87
C PRO A 187 -15.53 11.92 5.21
N THR A 188 -15.15 11.86 6.48
CA THR A 188 -14.20 10.88 7.00
C THR A 188 -14.73 9.46 6.78
N ALA A 189 -13.98 8.67 5.99
CA ALA A 189 -14.30 7.29 5.65
C ALA A 189 -13.05 6.55 5.12
N ARG A 190 -13.17 5.25 4.88
CA ARG A 190 -12.18 4.49 4.10
C ARG A 190 -12.52 4.61 2.62
N TYR A 191 -11.60 5.15 1.84
CA TYR A 191 -11.78 5.36 0.39
C TYR A 191 -10.98 4.33 -0.40
N PHE A 192 -11.62 3.74 -1.43
CA PHE A 192 -11.04 2.71 -2.30
C PHE A 192 -11.05 3.10 -3.79
N GLY A 193 -11.28 4.35 -4.08
CA GLY A 193 -11.21 4.92 -5.42
C GLY A 193 -11.83 6.29 -5.45
N ILE A 194 -11.16 7.22 -6.11
CA ILE A 194 -11.67 8.56 -6.44
C ILE A 194 -11.30 8.82 -7.89
N SER A 195 -12.28 8.98 -8.76
CA SER A 195 -12.08 9.19 -10.18
C SER A 195 -12.91 10.35 -10.69
N PHE A 196 -12.24 11.38 -11.22
CA PHE A 196 -12.87 12.52 -11.82
C PHE A 196 -13.44 12.19 -13.21
N LEU A 197 -14.56 12.81 -13.56
CA LEU A 197 -14.95 12.95 -14.97
C LEU A 197 -13.94 13.85 -15.70
N PRO A 198 -13.69 13.65 -17.01
CA PRO A 198 -12.74 14.48 -17.76
C PRO A 198 -13.10 15.97 -17.80
N ASP A 199 -14.40 16.28 -17.80
CA ASP A 199 -14.90 17.66 -17.75
C ASP A 199 -14.88 18.29 -16.36
N LYS A 200 -14.49 17.50 -15.33
CA LYS A 200 -14.39 17.92 -13.92
C LYS A 200 -15.71 18.38 -13.29
N THR A 201 -16.85 18.11 -13.91
CA THR A 201 -18.17 18.46 -13.36
C THR A 201 -18.56 17.58 -12.18
N GLY A 202 -17.90 16.42 -12.03
CA GLY A 202 -18.14 15.48 -10.94
C GLY A 202 -17.05 14.43 -10.83
N LEU A 203 -17.22 13.59 -9.83
CA LEU A 203 -16.33 12.45 -9.56
C LEU A 203 -17.13 11.27 -9.01
N TYR A 204 -16.64 10.06 -9.26
CA TYR A 204 -17.09 8.86 -8.58
C TYR A 204 -16.12 8.52 -7.47
N TYR A 205 -16.65 8.08 -6.35
CA TYR A 205 -15.83 7.62 -5.23
C TYR A 205 -16.44 6.39 -4.57
N SER A 206 -15.60 5.48 -4.10
CA SER A 206 -16.01 4.31 -3.33
C SER A 206 -15.52 4.40 -1.89
N THR A 207 -16.41 4.08 -0.96
CA THR A 207 -16.14 4.11 0.48
C THR A 207 -16.58 2.82 1.14
N MET A 208 -15.92 2.51 2.25
CA MET A 208 -16.35 1.52 3.21
C MET A 208 -16.84 2.23 4.47
N THR A 209 -18.06 1.95 4.87
CA THR A 209 -18.59 2.30 6.20
C THR A 209 -18.63 1.04 7.08
N GLU A 210 -18.91 1.19 8.36
CA GLU A 210 -19.09 0.04 9.27
C GLU A 210 -20.21 -0.93 8.81
N LYS A 211 -21.15 -0.43 8.01
CA LYS A 211 -22.33 -1.19 7.57
C LYS A 211 -22.17 -1.83 6.20
N ALA A 212 -21.59 -1.10 5.24
CA ALA A 212 -21.52 -1.55 3.85
C ALA A 212 -20.55 -0.69 3.01
N PRO A 213 -20.01 -1.25 1.91
CA PRO A 213 -19.31 -0.49 0.89
C PRO A 213 -20.32 0.21 -0.04
N HIS A 214 -19.95 1.42 -0.51
CA HIS A 214 -20.78 2.22 -1.41
C HIS A 214 -19.95 2.85 -2.52
N VAL A 215 -20.50 2.93 -3.73
CA VAL A 215 -20.01 3.84 -4.79
C VAL A 215 -21.00 5.00 -4.91
N ARG A 216 -20.49 6.21 -4.89
CA ARG A 216 -21.28 7.43 -4.98
C ARG A 216 -20.76 8.34 -6.08
N PHE A 217 -21.65 9.16 -6.59
CA PHE A 217 -21.33 10.27 -7.49
C PHE A 217 -21.45 11.59 -6.74
N HIS A 218 -20.39 12.39 -6.76
CA HIS A 218 -20.35 13.74 -6.23
C HIS A 218 -20.27 14.74 -7.38
N LYS A 219 -21.18 15.70 -7.40
CA LYS A 219 -21.13 16.85 -8.32
C LYS A 219 -20.28 17.95 -7.69
N VAL A 220 -19.18 18.33 -8.33
CA VAL A 220 -18.29 19.36 -7.84
C VAL A 220 -19.04 20.68 -7.58
N GLY A 221 -18.78 21.30 -6.44
CA GLY A 221 -19.43 22.53 -6.00
C GLY A 221 -20.78 22.32 -5.31
N THR A 222 -21.17 21.07 -4.97
CA THR A 222 -22.41 20.80 -4.24
C THR A 222 -22.13 20.18 -2.86
N ALA A 223 -23.12 20.25 -1.97
CA ALA A 223 -22.99 19.60 -0.66
C ALA A 223 -23.04 18.08 -0.79
N VAL A 224 -22.18 17.35 -0.05
CA VAL A 224 -22.08 15.88 -0.03
C VAL A 224 -23.43 15.20 0.31
N ALA A 225 -24.30 15.87 1.06
CA ALA A 225 -25.66 15.37 1.33
C ALA A 225 -26.51 15.17 0.06
N GLN A 226 -26.10 15.75 -1.07
CA GLN A 226 -26.75 15.60 -2.39
C GLN A 226 -26.14 14.48 -3.22
N ASP A 227 -25.10 13.81 -2.73
CA ASP A 227 -24.41 12.75 -3.45
C ASP A 227 -25.33 11.57 -3.69
N THR A 228 -25.28 11.06 -4.91
CA THR A 228 -26.15 9.94 -5.32
C THR A 228 -25.39 8.64 -5.12
N GLU A 229 -26.01 7.68 -4.40
CA GLU A 229 -25.51 6.33 -4.34
C GLU A 229 -25.79 5.60 -5.67
N ILE A 230 -24.71 5.10 -6.28
CA ILE A 230 -24.73 4.45 -7.59
C ILE A 230 -24.72 2.94 -7.47
N PHE A 231 -23.95 2.41 -6.48
CA PHE A 231 -23.77 0.97 -6.34
C PHE A 231 -23.39 0.62 -4.90
N GLY A 232 -23.64 -0.63 -4.48
CA GLY A 232 -23.23 -1.16 -3.18
C GLY A 232 -24.32 -1.77 -2.33
N LYS A 233 -25.62 -1.45 -2.59
CA LYS A 233 -26.77 -1.85 -1.74
C LYS A 233 -26.87 -3.35 -1.42
N ASN A 234 -26.35 -4.21 -2.30
CA ASN A 234 -26.47 -5.66 -2.16
C ASN A 234 -25.22 -6.30 -1.52
N TYR A 235 -24.27 -5.49 -1.06
CA TYR A 235 -23.00 -5.97 -0.51
C TYR A 235 -22.88 -5.60 0.97
N GLY A 236 -22.32 -6.52 1.76
CA GLY A 236 -22.15 -6.35 3.20
C GLY A 236 -20.74 -5.85 3.58
N PRO A 237 -20.46 -5.68 4.89
CA PRO A 237 -19.21 -5.10 5.39
C PRO A 237 -17.97 -5.96 5.14
N SER A 238 -18.14 -7.23 4.74
CA SER A 238 -17.00 -8.08 4.33
C SER A 238 -16.56 -7.84 2.89
N ASN A 239 -17.31 -7.07 2.10
CA ASN A 239 -16.95 -6.76 0.71
C ASN A 239 -16.19 -5.43 0.63
N ILE A 240 -15.22 -5.36 -0.28
CA ILE A 240 -14.55 -4.11 -0.65
C ILE A 240 -14.95 -3.78 -2.08
N ILE A 241 -15.35 -2.53 -2.32
CA ILE A 241 -15.69 -2.07 -3.66
C ILE A 241 -14.68 -1.03 -4.12
N LEU A 242 -14.04 -1.28 -5.26
CA LEU A 242 -13.17 -0.33 -5.95
C LEU A 242 -13.93 0.25 -7.12
N SER A 243 -13.82 1.56 -7.36
CA SER A 243 -14.44 2.20 -8.52
C SER A 243 -13.43 3.06 -9.26
N GLN A 244 -13.50 3.04 -10.59
CA GLN A 244 -12.63 3.81 -11.47
C GLN A 244 -13.38 4.23 -12.72
N VAL A 245 -13.25 5.49 -13.11
CA VAL A 245 -13.68 5.99 -14.42
C VAL A 245 -12.53 5.81 -15.39
N THR A 246 -12.82 5.37 -16.62
CA THR A 246 -11.82 5.30 -17.69
C THR A 246 -11.30 6.69 -18.04
N GLU A 247 -10.09 6.77 -18.56
CA GLU A 247 -9.42 8.05 -18.87
C GLU A 247 -10.21 8.95 -19.82
N ASP A 248 -10.96 8.35 -20.73
CA ASP A 248 -11.85 9.07 -21.67
C ASP A 248 -13.21 9.45 -21.05
N GLY A 249 -13.47 9.03 -19.82
CA GLY A 249 -14.73 9.29 -19.11
C GLY A 249 -15.90 8.43 -19.55
N ARG A 250 -15.69 7.49 -20.46
CA ARG A 250 -16.79 6.73 -21.06
C ARG A 250 -17.34 5.65 -20.14
N TYR A 251 -16.47 4.93 -19.43
CA TYR A 251 -16.89 3.80 -18.63
C TYR A 251 -16.57 4.00 -17.15
N LEU A 252 -17.53 3.65 -16.30
CA LEU A 252 -17.32 3.42 -14.88
C LEU A 252 -17.13 1.92 -14.66
N LEU A 253 -15.94 1.55 -14.18
CA LEU A 253 -15.61 0.18 -13.78
C LEU A 253 -15.77 0.03 -12.27
N ILE A 254 -16.36 -1.07 -11.84
CA ILE A 254 -16.58 -1.39 -10.43
C ILE A 254 -16.08 -2.80 -10.18
N HIS A 255 -15.17 -2.97 -9.23
CA HIS A 255 -14.70 -4.26 -8.76
C HIS A 255 -15.24 -4.52 -7.38
N VAL A 256 -15.83 -5.68 -7.17
CA VAL A 256 -16.28 -6.14 -5.85
C VAL A 256 -15.40 -7.29 -5.40
N LEU A 257 -14.67 -7.06 -4.32
CA LEU A 257 -13.76 -8.02 -3.71
C LEU A 257 -14.49 -8.73 -2.56
N TYR A 258 -14.43 -10.04 -2.54
CA TYR A 258 -14.97 -10.85 -1.46
C TYR A 258 -13.89 -11.10 -0.41
N GLY A 259 -13.94 -10.29 0.67
CA GLY A 259 -12.92 -10.26 1.71
C GLY A 259 -11.62 -9.56 1.30
N ALA A 260 -10.74 -9.35 2.27
CA ALA A 260 -9.44 -8.69 2.05
C ALA A 260 -8.47 -9.52 1.18
N ALA A 261 -8.58 -10.86 1.22
CA ALA A 261 -7.80 -11.74 0.36
C ALA A 261 -8.24 -11.69 -1.10
N ALA A 262 -9.48 -11.21 -1.37
CA ALA A 262 -10.07 -11.09 -2.69
C ALA A 262 -10.03 -12.40 -3.51
N ASP A 263 -10.22 -13.54 -2.86
CA ASP A 263 -10.16 -14.85 -3.52
C ASP A 263 -11.19 -14.99 -4.63
N LYS A 264 -12.31 -14.27 -4.49
CA LYS A 264 -13.33 -14.08 -5.51
C LYS A 264 -13.50 -12.58 -5.77
N THR A 265 -13.65 -12.20 -7.04
CA THR A 265 -13.98 -10.84 -7.44
C THR A 265 -15.08 -10.83 -8.49
N GLU A 266 -15.87 -9.76 -8.49
CA GLU A 266 -16.83 -9.46 -9.56
C GLU A 266 -16.45 -8.14 -10.22
N VAL A 267 -16.73 -8.02 -11.51
CA VAL A 267 -16.43 -6.81 -12.30
C VAL A 267 -17.69 -6.35 -12.98
N PHE A 268 -18.02 -5.09 -12.77
CA PHE A 268 -19.19 -4.43 -13.39
C PHE A 268 -18.71 -3.23 -14.22
N CYS A 269 -19.49 -2.88 -15.22
CA CYS A 269 -19.23 -1.75 -16.09
C CYS A 269 -20.52 -0.98 -16.38
N GLN A 270 -20.42 0.35 -16.39
CA GLN A 270 -21.47 1.25 -16.86
C GLN A 270 -20.92 2.12 -18.00
N ASP A 271 -21.62 2.18 -19.13
CA ASP A 271 -21.36 3.19 -20.17
C ASP A 271 -22.00 4.51 -19.72
N LEU A 272 -21.17 5.47 -19.36
CA LEU A 272 -21.59 6.79 -18.87
C LEU A 272 -22.07 7.70 -20.00
N SER A 273 -21.60 7.47 -21.24
CA SER A 273 -22.01 8.27 -22.41
C SER A 273 -23.48 7.98 -22.79
N GLU A 274 -23.93 6.77 -22.62
CA GLU A 274 -25.30 6.34 -22.92
C GLU A 274 -26.23 6.42 -21.69
N LYS A 275 -25.69 6.75 -20.50
CA LYS A 275 -26.40 6.69 -19.21
C LYS A 275 -27.09 5.32 -19.00
N GLY A 276 -26.46 4.27 -19.49
CA GLY A 276 -26.95 2.91 -19.41
C GLY A 276 -26.93 2.34 -17.98
N PRO A 277 -27.52 1.18 -17.75
CA PRO A 277 -27.45 0.51 -16.46
C PRO A 277 -26.05 -0.02 -16.17
N ILE A 278 -25.71 -0.17 -14.88
CA ILE A 278 -24.54 -0.94 -14.46
C ILE A 278 -24.82 -2.41 -14.78
N ARG A 279 -23.95 -3.03 -15.58
CA ARG A 279 -24.06 -4.42 -16.00
C ARG A 279 -22.88 -5.26 -15.51
N PRO A 280 -23.10 -6.52 -15.14
CA PRO A 280 -22.00 -7.42 -14.80
C PRO A 280 -21.22 -7.78 -16.06
N ILE A 281 -19.90 -7.75 -15.95
CA ILE A 281 -18.97 -8.29 -16.96
C ILE A 281 -18.45 -9.65 -16.46
N ILE A 282 -18.04 -9.71 -15.19
CA ILE A 282 -17.62 -10.95 -14.53
C ILE A 282 -18.47 -11.07 -13.26
N GLN A 283 -19.31 -12.10 -13.21
CA GLN A 283 -20.15 -12.40 -12.04
C GLN A 283 -20.36 -13.91 -11.92
N GLY A 284 -20.44 -14.42 -10.70
CA GLY A 284 -20.69 -15.84 -10.45
C GLY A 284 -19.51 -16.76 -10.76
N ILE A 285 -18.34 -16.22 -11.08
CA ILE A 285 -17.10 -16.98 -11.28
C ILE A 285 -16.30 -16.97 -9.97
N ASP A 286 -15.98 -18.16 -9.47
CA ASP A 286 -15.15 -18.33 -8.28
C ASP A 286 -13.67 -18.21 -8.66
N ALA A 287 -13.22 -16.98 -8.83
CA ALA A 287 -11.87 -16.62 -9.21
C ALA A 287 -11.56 -15.15 -8.89
N ARG A 288 -10.28 -14.85 -8.76
CA ARG A 288 -9.78 -13.46 -8.72
C ARG A 288 -9.76 -12.90 -10.13
N SER A 289 -10.26 -11.68 -10.30
CA SER A 289 -10.24 -10.98 -11.58
C SER A 289 -10.09 -9.49 -11.34
N PHE A 290 -9.09 -8.88 -11.99
CA PHE A 290 -8.87 -7.44 -11.96
C PHE A 290 -8.80 -6.93 -13.39
N ALA A 291 -9.45 -5.82 -13.65
CA ALA A 291 -9.63 -5.29 -14.98
C ALA A 291 -9.01 -3.90 -15.12
N ALA A 292 -8.36 -3.67 -16.26
CA ALA A 292 -7.90 -2.37 -16.71
C ALA A 292 -8.53 -2.07 -18.08
N ALA A 293 -8.98 -0.81 -18.28
CA ALA A 293 -9.63 -0.43 -19.53
C ALA A 293 -8.64 0.14 -20.55
N GLY A 294 -8.86 -0.21 -21.80
CA GLY A 294 -8.13 0.33 -22.94
C GLY A 294 -9.07 0.63 -24.10
N GLY A 295 -9.59 1.86 -24.19
CA GLY A 295 -10.63 2.22 -25.15
C GLY A 295 -11.92 1.45 -24.89
N ASP A 296 -12.49 0.79 -25.93
CA ASP A 296 -13.69 -0.05 -25.83
C ASP A 296 -13.41 -1.48 -25.32
N HIS A 297 -12.18 -1.76 -24.88
CA HIS A 297 -11.75 -3.07 -24.39
C HIS A 297 -11.46 -3.05 -22.89
N LEU A 298 -11.77 -4.17 -22.26
CA LEU A 298 -11.43 -4.44 -20.88
C LEU A 298 -10.43 -5.59 -20.85
N TYR A 299 -9.21 -5.31 -20.43
CA TYR A 299 -8.18 -6.33 -20.23
C TYR A 299 -8.29 -6.83 -18.80
N VAL A 300 -8.47 -8.15 -18.65
CA VAL A 300 -8.76 -8.75 -17.35
C VAL A 300 -7.69 -9.77 -17.00
N TRP A 301 -6.88 -9.47 -15.99
CA TRP A 301 -6.11 -10.49 -15.32
C TRP A 301 -7.04 -11.38 -14.49
N THR A 302 -6.90 -12.71 -14.63
CA THR A 302 -7.68 -13.65 -13.84
C THR A 302 -6.93 -14.97 -13.63
N ASN A 303 -7.19 -15.61 -12.47
CA ASN A 303 -6.76 -16.99 -12.21
C ASN A 303 -7.86 -18.03 -12.61
N TRP A 304 -8.95 -17.59 -13.18
CA TRP A 304 -9.99 -18.49 -13.69
C TRP A 304 -9.42 -19.43 -14.77
N LYS A 305 -9.47 -20.74 -14.52
CA LYS A 305 -8.89 -21.79 -15.37
C LYS A 305 -7.39 -21.59 -15.70
N ALA A 306 -6.67 -20.83 -14.85
CA ALA A 306 -5.26 -20.50 -15.06
C ALA A 306 -4.61 -20.16 -13.70
N VAL A 307 -4.14 -21.17 -12.99
CA VAL A 307 -3.64 -21.04 -11.61
C VAL A 307 -2.53 -19.99 -11.45
N ASN A 308 -1.68 -19.79 -12.47
CA ASN A 308 -0.64 -18.76 -12.50
C ASN A 308 -1.11 -17.42 -13.09
N GLY A 309 -2.40 -17.32 -13.42
CA GLY A 309 -2.97 -16.13 -14.05
C GLY A 309 -2.83 -16.11 -15.56
N ARG A 310 -3.74 -15.42 -16.20
CA ARG A 310 -3.78 -15.06 -17.63
C ARG A 310 -4.42 -13.71 -17.83
N VAL A 311 -4.31 -13.12 -19.01
CA VAL A 311 -5.03 -11.87 -19.35
C VAL A 311 -6.02 -12.16 -20.48
N LEU A 312 -7.26 -11.79 -20.25
CA LEU A 312 -8.35 -11.85 -21.22
C LEU A 312 -8.64 -10.46 -21.78
N ASP A 313 -9.02 -10.39 -23.03
CA ASP A 313 -9.56 -9.21 -23.71
C ASP A 313 -11.07 -9.38 -23.88
N ILE A 314 -11.82 -8.41 -23.40
CA ILE A 314 -13.28 -8.35 -23.42
C ILE A 314 -13.70 -7.09 -24.17
N ASP A 315 -14.37 -7.24 -25.31
CA ASP A 315 -14.99 -6.12 -26.02
C ASP A 315 -16.22 -5.66 -25.22
N LEU A 316 -16.20 -4.42 -24.72
CA LEU A 316 -17.29 -3.85 -23.90
C LEU A 316 -18.59 -3.65 -24.69
N LYS A 317 -18.54 -3.61 -26.01
CA LYS A 317 -19.75 -3.62 -26.88
C LYS A 317 -20.40 -5.00 -26.96
N HIS A 318 -19.58 -6.04 -26.82
CA HIS A 318 -20.00 -7.44 -26.93
C HIS A 318 -19.44 -8.29 -25.79
N PRO A 319 -19.78 -8.01 -24.52
CA PRO A 319 -19.07 -8.57 -23.36
C PRO A 319 -19.43 -10.03 -23.03
N ALA A 320 -20.21 -10.71 -23.88
CA ALA A 320 -20.59 -12.10 -23.65
C ALA A 320 -19.36 -13.02 -23.52
N GLN A 321 -19.40 -13.93 -22.54
CA GLN A 321 -18.26 -14.76 -22.14
C GLN A 321 -17.68 -15.59 -23.29
N GLU A 322 -18.52 -16.02 -24.23
CA GLU A 322 -18.13 -16.80 -25.40
C GLU A 322 -17.22 -16.03 -26.39
N ARG A 323 -17.18 -14.71 -26.24
CA ARG A 323 -16.34 -13.80 -27.06
C ARG A 323 -15.06 -13.34 -26.36
N TRP A 324 -14.82 -13.74 -25.13
CA TRP A 324 -13.60 -13.40 -24.41
C TRP A 324 -12.40 -14.04 -25.11
N ARG A 325 -11.35 -13.26 -25.33
CA ARG A 325 -10.14 -13.73 -25.98
C ARG A 325 -9.00 -13.76 -24.97
N GLU A 326 -8.26 -14.85 -24.94
CA GLU A 326 -7.02 -14.92 -24.19
C GLU A 326 -5.93 -14.20 -24.99
N VAL A 327 -5.38 -13.10 -24.41
CA VAL A 327 -4.32 -12.30 -25.05
C VAL A 327 -2.96 -12.54 -24.40
N VAL A 328 -2.92 -12.84 -23.10
CA VAL A 328 -1.71 -13.30 -22.44
C VAL A 328 -2.02 -14.63 -21.76
N PRO A 329 -1.50 -15.75 -22.30
CA PRO A 329 -1.76 -17.08 -21.75
C PRO A 329 -1.01 -17.27 -20.44
N GLN A 330 -1.50 -18.24 -19.64
CA GLN A 330 -0.79 -18.70 -18.46
C GLN A 330 0.63 -19.15 -18.81
N ALA A 331 1.59 -18.72 -17.98
CA ALA A 331 3.00 -19.11 -18.06
C ALA A 331 3.42 -19.97 -16.85
N ALA A 332 4.70 -20.41 -16.85
CA ALA A 332 5.29 -21.06 -15.69
C ALA A 332 5.42 -20.10 -14.50
N ASP A 333 5.70 -18.82 -14.78
CA ASP A 333 5.73 -17.75 -13.78
C ASP A 333 4.31 -17.27 -13.46
N VAL A 334 4.07 -16.94 -12.20
CA VAL A 334 2.80 -16.37 -11.76
C VAL A 334 2.72 -14.91 -12.20
N ILE A 335 1.58 -14.50 -12.77
CA ILE A 335 1.29 -13.07 -12.96
C ILE A 335 0.97 -12.48 -11.59
N ASP A 336 1.83 -11.59 -11.12
CA ASP A 336 1.75 -10.92 -9.82
C ASP A 336 0.94 -9.63 -9.89
N ASP A 337 1.04 -8.91 -11.01
CA ASP A 337 0.32 -7.65 -11.25
C ASP A 337 0.18 -7.38 -12.75
N PHE A 338 -0.74 -6.49 -13.10
CA PHE A 338 -1.06 -6.19 -14.49
C PHE A 338 -1.57 -4.75 -14.62
N ASP A 339 -1.14 -4.05 -15.67
CA ASP A 339 -1.63 -2.72 -16.02
C ASP A 339 -1.78 -2.55 -17.54
N ALA A 340 -2.65 -1.61 -17.94
CA ALA A 340 -2.90 -1.27 -19.34
C ALA A 340 -2.52 0.20 -19.56
N ASP A 341 -1.28 0.44 -20.05
CA ASP A 341 -0.67 1.75 -20.16
C ASP A 341 -0.04 1.97 -21.54
N GLY A 342 -0.17 3.19 -22.06
CA GLY A 342 0.44 3.59 -23.33
C GLY A 342 0.00 2.73 -24.52
N GLY A 343 -1.25 2.28 -24.52
CA GLY A 343 -1.78 1.37 -25.53
C GLY A 343 -1.15 -0.02 -25.54
N LYS A 344 -0.56 -0.44 -24.40
CA LYS A 344 0.10 -1.74 -24.23
C LYS A 344 -0.35 -2.39 -22.91
N LEU A 345 -0.05 -3.68 -22.76
CA LEU A 345 -0.29 -4.44 -21.56
C LEU A 345 1.04 -4.70 -20.85
N LEU A 346 1.19 -4.19 -19.64
CA LEU A 346 2.35 -4.40 -18.80
C LEU A 346 2.04 -5.52 -17.82
N VAL A 347 2.67 -6.66 -17.98
CA VAL A 347 2.42 -7.84 -17.15
C VAL A 347 3.63 -8.10 -16.28
N LYS A 348 3.43 -7.95 -14.97
CA LYS A 348 4.44 -8.22 -13.94
C LYS A 348 4.33 -9.66 -13.49
N TYR A 349 5.39 -10.41 -13.67
CA TYR A 349 5.53 -11.80 -13.24
C TYR A 349 6.39 -11.89 -12.00
N LEU A 350 6.12 -12.89 -11.18
CA LEU A 350 7.01 -13.34 -10.13
C LEU A 350 7.84 -14.52 -10.66
N HIS A 351 9.04 -14.23 -11.10
CA HIS A 351 9.99 -15.23 -11.61
C HIS A 351 10.99 -15.60 -10.51
N ASN A 352 10.88 -16.82 -9.96
CA ASN A 352 11.78 -17.26 -8.88
C ASN A 352 11.90 -16.21 -7.75
N VAL A 353 10.77 -15.69 -7.26
CA VAL A 353 10.70 -14.67 -6.18
C VAL A 353 11.32 -13.31 -6.56
N SER A 354 11.50 -13.02 -7.84
CA SER A 354 11.94 -11.71 -8.35
C SER A 354 10.99 -11.20 -9.40
N SER A 355 10.80 -9.89 -9.47
CA SER A 355 9.90 -9.27 -10.45
C SER A 355 10.49 -9.31 -11.85
N ARG A 356 9.62 -9.58 -12.82
CA ARG A 356 9.88 -9.53 -14.25
C ARG A 356 8.72 -8.82 -14.93
N ILE A 357 8.96 -7.82 -15.77
CA ILE A 357 7.90 -7.11 -16.50
C ILE A 357 8.03 -7.39 -17.98
N ARG A 358 6.98 -7.97 -18.57
CA ARG A 358 6.83 -8.13 -19.99
C ARG A 358 5.79 -7.17 -20.54
N ILE A 359 6.05 -6.65 -21.72
CA ILE A 359 5.19 -5.70 -22.42
C ILE A 359 4.57 -6.43 -23.61
N PHE A 360 3.25 -6.42 -23.69
CA PHE A 360 2.51 -7.01 -24.79
C PHE A 360 1.72 -5.95 -25.55
N GLN A 361 1.49 -6.18 -26.82
CA GLN A 361 0.49 -5.46 -27.58
C GLN A 361 -0.91 -5.88 -27.15
N PRO A 362 -1.95 -5.08 -27.39
CA PRO A 362 -3.34 -5.43 -27.09
C PRO A 362 -3.83 -6.76 -27.68
N ASP A 363 -3.22 -7.19 -28.79
CA ASP A 363 -3.50 -8.48 -29.43
C ASP A 363 -2.78 -9.68 -28.79
N GLY A 364 -1.94 -9.43 -27.77
CA GLY A 364 -1.19 -10.46 -27.04
C GLY A 364 0.23 -10.71 -27.59
N LYS A 365 0.65 -10.02 -28.66
CA LYS A 365 2.00 -10.16 -29.18
C LYS A 365 3.02 -9.55 -28.22
N LEU A 366 4.04 -10.31 -27.83
CA LEU A 366 5.14 -9.80 -27.00
C LEU A 366 5.87 -8.64 -27.70
N ALA A 367 5.91 -7.48 -27.06
CA ALA A 367 6.55 -6.27 -27.58
C ALA A 367 7.92 -6.01 -26.93
N GLY A 368 8.17 -6.54 -25.74
CA GLY A 368 9.45 -6.35 -25.05
C GLY A 368 9.44 -6.82 -23.61
N GLU A 369 10.55 -6.60 -22.95
CA GLU A 369 10.74 -6.90 -21.52
C GLU A 369 11.57 -5.79 -20.87
N ILE A 370 11.19 -5.38 -19.66
CA ILE A 370 11.95 -4.41 -18.88
C ILE A 370 13.00 -5.14 -18.06
N THR A 371 14.26 -4.80 -18.27
CA THR A 371 15.41 -5.38 -17.55
C THR A 371 15.73 -4.59 -16.29
N PHE A 372 16.14 -5.28 -15.23
CA PHE A 372 16.55 -4.71 -13.95
C PHE A 372 18.04 -4.89 -13.68
N PRO A 373 18.66 -4.05 -12.82
CA PRO A 373 20.12 -4.12 -12.60
C PRO A 373 20.54 -5.39 -11.85
N THR A 374 19.64 -6.00 -11.08
CA THR A 374 19.88 -7.19 -10.27
C THR A 374 18.54 -7.86 -9.95
N LEU A 375 18.58 -9.00 -9.23
CA LEU A 375 17.39 -9.61 -8.66
C LEU A 375 16.72 -8.64 -7.66
N GLY A 376 15.42 -8.45 -7.76
CA GLY A 376 14.72 -7.51 -6.89
C GLY A 376 13.21 -7.51 -7.14
N THR A 377 12.57 -6.53 -6.55
CA THR A 377 11.11 -6.39 -6.55
C THR A 377 10.70 -5.05 -7.15
N VAL A 378 9.67 -5.09 -7.98
CA VAL A 378 8.88 -3.92 -8.40
C VAL A 378 7.60 -3.93 -7.60
N SER A 379 7.33 -2.88 -6.82
CA SER A 379 6.13 -2.85 -5.99
C SER A 379 4.93 -2.22 -6.71
N ARG A 380 5.15 -1.24 -7.56
CA ARG A 380 4.07 -0.53 -8.27
C ARG A 380 4.50 -0.11 -9.67
N ILE A 381 3.57 -0.22 -10.62
CA ILE A 381 3.62 0.44 -11.92
C ILE A 381 2.62 1.59 -11.88
N SER A 382 2.94 2.73 -12.49
CA SER A 382 2.08 3.91 -12.58
C SER A 382 2.16 4.47 -13.99
N GLY A 383 1.05 4.44 -14.68
CA GLY A 383 0.87 4.98 -16.01
C GLY A 383 -0.59 5.27 -16.31
N HIS A 384 -0.95 5.36 -17.58
CA HIS A 384 -2.32 5.44 -18.04
C HIS A 384 -2.41 5.07 -19.53
N TRP A 385 -3.60 4.68 -20.00
CA TRP A 385 -3.79 4.11 -21.36
C TRP A 385 -3.28 4.99 -22.50
N ARG A 386 -3.50 6.31 -22.42
CA ARG A 386 -3.05 7.27 -23.43
C ARG A 386 -1.65 7.83 -23.19
N GLY A 387 -1.02 7.42 -22.08
CA GLY A 387 0.33 7.84 -21.71
C GLY A 387 1.38 7.35 -22.69
N LYS A 388 2.55 7.98 -22.63
CA LYS A 388 3.73 7.55 -23.41
C LYS A 388 4.79 6.92 -22.53
N GLU A 389 4.59 6.98 -21.23
CA GLU A 389 5.57 6.57 -20.23
C GLU A 389 4.90 5.92 -19.03
N VAL A 390 5.66 5.07 -18.37
CA VAL A 390 5.28 4.48 -17.10
C VAL A 390 6.40 4.67 -16.09
N PHE A 391 6.01 4.74 -14.84
CA PHE A 391 6.92 4.80 -13.70
C PHE A 391 6.78 3.54 -12.88
N PHE A 392 7.89 3.06 -12.37
CA PHE A 392 7.90 1.95 -11.42
C PHE A 392 9.05 2.11 -10.44
N ASP A 393 8.84 1.69 -9.21
CA ASP A 393 9.88 1.60 -8.21
C ASP A 393 10.48 0.19 -8.21
N PHE A 394 11.78 0.13 -8.10
CA PHE A 394 12.54 -1.10 -7.99
C PHE A 394 13.43 -1.05 -6.76
N SER A 395 13.46 -2.13 -6.00
CA SER A 395 14.37 -2.32 -4.88
C SER A 395 14.94 -3.72 -4.83
N SER A 396 16.07 -3.87 -4.14
CA SER A 396 16.72 -5.16 -3.88
C SER A 396 17.30 -5.15 -2.47
N PHE A 397 17.79 -6.27 -1.99
CA PHE A 397 18.41 -6.36 -0.67
C PHE A 397 19.58 -5.38 -0.46
N HIS A 398 20.26 -4.97 -1.54
CA HIS A 398 21.39 -4.03 -1.49
C HIS A 398 21.19 -2.79 -2.37
N VAL A 399 20.12 -2.74 -3.16
CA VAL A 399 19.79 -1.58 -4.00
C VAL A 399 18.62 -0.84 -3.35
N PRO A 400 18.83 0.42 -2.92
CA PRO A 400 17.77 1.25 -2.35
C PRO A 400 16.64 1.46 -3.36
N PRO A 401 15.42 1.79 -2.89
CA PRO A 401 14.31 2.13 -3.75
C PRO A 401 14.72 3.14 -4.80
N THR A 402 14.51 2.77 -6.05
CA THR A 402 14.87 3.55 -7.24
C THR A 402 13.66 3.61 -8.16
N ILE A 403 13.21 4.81 -8.48
CA ILE A 403 12.10 5.01 -9.41
C ILE A 403 12.67 5.15 -10.81
N PHE A 404 12.21 4.31 -11.70
CA PHE A 404 12.51 4.36 -13.11
C PHE A 404 11.35 4.95 -13.89
N ARG A 405 11.68 5.72 -14.92
CA ARG A 405 10.81 6.14 -15.99
C ARG A 405 11.10 5.26 -17.21
N TYR A 406 10.08 4.69 -17.80
CA TYR A 406 10.18 3.90 -19.02
C TYR A 406 9.35 4.54 -20.12
N ASP A 407 9.99 4.96 -21.20
CA ASP A 407 9.35 5.47 -22.41
C ASP A 407 8.85 4.28 -23.24
N LEU A 408 7.53 4.15 -23.35
CA LEU A 408 6.86 3.05 -24.06
C LEU A 408 7.01 3.15 -25.58
N THR A 409 7.31 4.34 -26.11
CA THR A 409 7.53 4.57 -27.55
C THR A 409 8.97 4.25 -27.94
N ALA A 410 9.92 4.82 -27.18
CA ALA A 410 11.34 4.60 -27.42
C ALA A 410 11.88 3.28 -26.85
N SER A 411 11.08 2.57 -26.06
CA SER A 411 11.48 1.36 -25.32
C SER A 411 12.75 1.58 -24.50
N SER A 412 12.86 2.73 -23.85
CA SER A 412 14.04 3.15 -23.12
C SER A 412 13.74 3.45 -21.64
N LYS A 413 14.67 3.08 -20.76
CA LYS A 413 14.58 3.25 -19.33
C LYS A 413 15.58 4.29 -18.82
N SER A 414 15.14 5.19 -17.98
CA SER A 414 15.98 6.15 -17.26
C SER A 414 15.64 6.17 -15.78
N GLN A 415 16.61 6.53 -14.95
CA GLN A 415 16.36 6.77 -13.53
C GLN A 415 15.65 8.12 -13.36
N TRP A 416 14.47 8.11 -12.72
CA TRP A 416 13.74 9.33 -12.38
C TRP A 416 14.12 9.86 -11.00
N ALA A 417 14.22 8.95 -10.01
CA ALA A 417 14.65 9.28 -8.65
C ALA A 417 15.26 8.04 -7.97
N ARG A 418 16.02 8.27 -6.91
CA ARG A 418 16.61 7.20 -6.08
C ARG A 418 16.68 7.68 -4.63
N VAL A 419 16.42 6.78 -3.70
CA VAL A 419 16.68 7.02 -2.28
C VAL A 419 18.20 6.93 -2.06
N ASN A 420 18.79 8.02 -1.58
CA ASN A 420 20.22 8.08 -1.28
C ASN A 420 20.47 7.58 0.15
N VAL A 421 21.08 6.43 0.29
CA VAL A 421 21.45 5.84 1.58
C VAL A 421 22.97 5.92 1.78
N PRO A 422 23.47 5.99 3.03
CA PRO A 422 24.90 5.98 3.33
C PRO A 422 25.49 4.57 3.20
N LEU A 423 25.20 3.90 2.09
CA LEU A 423 25.66 2.55 1.78
C LEU A 423 26.00 2.45 0.29
N ASP A 424 27.21 2.00 -0.02
CA ASP A 424 27.59 1.70 -1.40
C ASP A 424 27.13 0.29 -1.78
N SER A 425 26.04 0.23 -2.58
CA SER A 425 25.48 -1.01 -3.11
C SER A 425 26.47 -1.81 -3.94
N GLY A 426 27.48 -1.15 -4.52
CA GLY A 426 28.51 -1.77 -5.33
C GLY A 426 29.45 -2.70 -4.55
N ASN A 427 29.46 -2.63 -3.21
CA ASN A 427 30.28 -3.46 -2.35
C ASN A 427 29.66 -4.82 -1.99
N PHE A 428 28.47 -5.11 -2.53
CA PHE A 428 27.72 -6.32 -2.20
C PHE A 428 27.46 -7.17 -3.44
N ASP A 429 27.40 -8.48 -3.24
CA ASP A 429 26.93 -9.47 -4.20
C ASP A 429 25.62 -10.08 -3.69
N LEU A 430 24.65 -10.20 -4.59
CA LEU A 430 23.38 -10.88 -4.36
C LEU A 430 23.30 -12.09 -5.28
N GLN A 431 23.13 -13.27 -4.71
CA GLN A 431 22.95 -14.51 -5.45
C GLN A 431 21.68 -15.20 -5.02
N GLN A 432 21.02 -15.88 -5.95
CA GLN A 432 19.95 -16.80 -5.65
C GLN A 432 20.49 -18.24 -5.78
N VAL A 433 20.37 -19.00 -4.72
CA VAL A 433 20.72 -20.42 -4.67
C VAL A 433 19.49 -21.26 -4.33
N TRP A 434 19.56 -22.54 -4.57
CA TRP A 434 18.45 -23.47 -4.36
C TRP A 434 18.88 -24.60 -3.46
N TYR A 435 18.05 -24.95 -2.50
CA TYR A 435 18.23 -26.16 -1.68
C TYR A 435 16.96 -27.02 -1.72
N ARG A 436 17.07 -28.25 -1.26
CA ARG A 436 15.95 -29.17 -1.14
C ARG A 436 15.46 -29.21 0.31
N SER A 437 14.17 -29.05 0.50
CA SER A 437 13.47 -29.27 1.75
C SER A 437 13.36 -30.80 2.06
N LYS A 438 12.97 -31.16 3.28
CA LYS A 438 12.79 -32.56 3.72
C LYS A 438 11.77 -33.34 2.87
N ASP A 439 10.77 -32.65 2.34
CA ASP A 439 9.74 -33.17 1.44
C ASP A 439 10.18 -33.24 -0.04
N GLY A 440 11.42 -32.84 -0.34
CA GLY A 440 11.98 -32.81 -1.68
C GLY A 440 11.68 -31.52 -2.46
N ALA A 441 10.88 -30.60 -1.94
CA ALA A 441 10.59 -29.32 -2.58
C ALA A 441 11.88 -28.51 -2.79
N ARG A 442 11.99 -27.85 -3.95
CA ARG A 442 13.08 -26.90 -4.24
C ARG A 442 12.70 -25.54 -3.68
N VAL A 443 13.54 -25.01 -2.80
CA VAL A 443 13.33 -23.73 -2.13
C VAL A 443 14.40 -22.75 -2.58
N PRO A 444 14.03 -21.55 -3.11
CA PRO A 444 14.99 -20.50 -3.41
C PRO A 444 15.45 -19.81 -2.14
N MET A 445 16.72 -19.43 -2.11
CA MET A 445 17.33 -18.68 -1.02
C MET A 445 18.21 -17.58 -1.60
N PHE A 446 18.07 -16.36 -1.08
CA PHE A 446 18.96 -15.26 -1.44
C PHE A 446 20.14 -15.21 -0.48
N LEU A 447 21.33 -15.09 -1.04
CA LEU A 447 22.57 -14.88 -0.31
C LEU A 447 23.08 -13.47 -0.62
N LEU A 448 23.14 -12.64 0.42
CA LEU A 448 23.74 -11.32 0.37
C LEU A 448 25.06 -11.33 1.10
N SER A 449 26.13 -10.93 0.44
CA SER A 449 27.47 -10.87 1.04
C SER A 449 28.25 -9.66 0.53
N ARG A 450 29.29 -9.29 1.24
CA ARG A 450 30.30 -8.36 0.68
C ARG A 450 31.03 -9.06 -0.48
N LYS A 451 31.38 -8.28 -1.50
CA LYS A 451 32.20 -8.79 -2.60
C LYS A 451 33.53 -9.36 -2.10
N GLY A 452 33.91 -10.47 -2.68
CA GLY A 452 35.17 -11.15 -2.31
C GLY A 452 35.14 -11.88 -0.97
N LEU A 453 33.96 -12.11 -0.38
CA LEU A 453 33.82 -12.91 0.83
C LEU A 453 34.34 -14.33 0.62
N LYS A 454 35.26 -14.78 1.46
CA LYS A 454 35.76 -16.16 1.42
C LYS A 454 34.79 -17.09 2.12
N LEU A 455 34.21 -18.03 1.39
CA LEU A 455 33.26 -19.02 1.92
C LEU A 455 34.03 -20.19 2.58
N ASN A 456 34.65 -19.94 3.73
CA ASN A 456 35.49 -20.90 4.46
C ASN A 456 34.93 -21.28 5.84
N GLY A 457 33.69 -20.89 6.15
CA GLY A 457 33.05 -21.17 7.44
C GLY A 457 33.50 -20.26 8.60
N SER A 458 34.36 -19.25 8.34
CA SER A 458 34.83 -18.31 9.38
C SER A 458 34.03 -17.00 9.39
N ASN A 459 33.04 -16.86 8.55
CA ASN A 459 32.15 -15.69 8.53
C ASN A 459 31.08 -15.85 9.60
N PRO A 460 30.62 -14.74 10.22
CA PRO A 460 29.54 -14.77 11.22
C PRO A 460 28.22 -15.27 10.64
#